data_ccdd75be48b251bfeb1ac8379c0322c9
#
_entry.id   ccdd75be48b251bfeb1ac8379c0322c9
#
_cell.length_a   1.000
_cell.length_b   1.000
_cell.length_c   1.000
_cell.angle_alpha   90.00
_cell.angle_beta   90.00
_cell.angle_gamma   90.00
#
_symmetry.space_group_name_H-M   'P 1'
#
loop_
_entity.id
_entity.type
_entity.pdbx_description
1 polymer ?
#
loop_
_entity_poly.entity_id
_entity_poly.type
_entity_poly.pdbx_seq_one_letter_code
_entity_poly.pdbx_strand_id
1 'polypeptide(L)'
;MLAGVHDLFTEQDRLAINTTMAAGSQTQFDALLVEQPRPSVGKRLIPLIGLVLLAIVIGLILVAMIGGLGLIGLVILVVASVFLARMIARWWHIRSLRNASRLKVIGGYAESRGWQTVDQIALPATTPLLRSGDRRKTGWGVQGTLGEQVHFCAGEYIFETRETSSDGNGNTTESWQQHPFTVAVIGATLEGIGSMRIQKGKTDGIWSKLTGMVTSLQPVPLESQEFNSSFQLLVSDDADQIAVRERFTPVIQVAFVDRGLGTSQFEAENGVLVAARKGSPQTDNFGALMDVLADAVWMRTVFTNKPAGRLPDIAALRALLLGPNA
;
A
#
# COMPACT_ATOMS: atom_id res chain seq x y z
N MET A 1 6.97 -33.27 0.17
CA MET A 1 7.87 -32.21 0.64
C MET A 1 8.23 -31.32 -0.54
N LEU A 2 7.44 -30.29 -0.80
CA LEU A 2 7.67 -29.29 -1.86
C LEU A 2 8.16 -27.96 -1.26
N ALA A 3 8.96 -28.05 -0.19
CA ALA A 3 9.56 -26.89 0.43
C ALA A 3 10.57 -26.26 -0.54
N GLY A 4 10.35 -25.03 -0.92
CA GLY A 4 11.31 -24.18 -1.64
C GLY A 4 10.95 -23.72 -3.05
N VAL A 5 9.82 -24.15 -3.63
CA VAL A 5 9.49 -23.81 -5.05
C VAL A 5 8.62 -22.57 -5.19
N HIS A 6 8.18 -21.96 -4.11
CA HIS A 6 7.00 -21.09 -4.17
C HIS A 6 7.24 -19.58 -3.93
N ASP A 7 8.40 -19.17 -3.44
CA ASP A 7 8.67 -17.75 -3.21
C ASP A 7 9.25 -17.06 -4.44
N LEU A 8 8.44 -16.23 -5.12
CA LEU A 8 8.93 -15.31 -6.16
C LEU A 8 9.98 -14.34 -5.61
N PHE A 9 9.82 -13.95 -4.35
CA PHE A 9 10.79 -13.23 -3.57
C PHE A 9 11.12 -14.02 -2.31
N THR A 10 12.36 -14.51 -2.24
CA THR A 10 12.85 -15.11 -0.99
C THR A 10 13.06 -14.02 0.06
N GLU A 11 13.18 -14.41 1.32
CA GLU A 11 13.54 -13.47 2.39
C GLU A 11 14.90 -12.80 2.09
N GLN A 12 15.81 -13.52 1.44
CA GLN A 12 17.10 -12.99 0.98
C GLN A 12 16.90 -11.92 -0.11
N ASP A 13 15.99 -12.12 -1.07
CA ASP A 13 15.69 -11.10 -2.09
C ASP A 13 15.12 -9.83 -1.47
N ARG A 14 14.19 -9.97 -0.52
CA ARG A 14 13.63 -8.83 0.23
C ARG A 14 14.70 -8.09 1.00
N LEU A 15 15.55 -8.84 1.69
CA LEU A 15 16.66 -8.27 2.45
C LEU A 15 17.66 -7.57 1.53
N ALA A 16 18.00 -8.18 0.40
CA ALA A 16 18.92 -7.60 -0.59
C ALA A 16 18.36 -6.31 -1.18
N ILE A 17 17.09 -6.30 -1.59
CA ILE A 17 16.41 -5.10 -2.09
C ILE A 17 16.41 -4.01 -1.02
N ASN A 18 15.93 -4.30 0.19
CA ASN A 18 15.83 -3.32 1.26
C ASN A 18 17.22 -2.81 1.70
N THR A 19 18.22 -3.67 1.73
CA THR A 19 19.61 -3.28 2.08
C THR A 19 20.22 -2.38 1.00
N THR A 20 20.05 -2.74 -0.27
CA THR A 20 20.50 -1.92 -1.40
C THR A 20 19.80 -0.56 -1.40
N MET A 21 18.48 -0.54 -1.16
CA MET A 21 17.71 0.69 -1.04
C MET A 21 18.16 1.54 0.16
N ALA A 22 18.45 0.91 1.31
CA ALA A 22 18.93 1.62 2.49
C ALA A 22 20.32 2.25 2.26
N ALA A 23 21.26 1.50 1.70
CA ALA A 23 22.60 2.00 1.39
C ALA A 23 22.56 3.13 0.35
N GLY A 24 21.84 2.93 -0.75
CA GLY A 24 21.64 3.97 -1.78
C GLY A 24 20.95 5.21 -1.23
N SER A 25 19.93 5.05 -0.36
CA SER A 25 19.22 6.18 0.24
C SER A 25 20.09 6.97 1.22
N GLN A 26 21.00 6.33 1.93
CA GLN A 26 21.95 7.04 2.81
C GLN A 26 22.90 7.92 2.00
N THR A 27 23.48 7.38 0.92
CA THR A 27 24.35 8.15 0.01
C THR A 27 23.62 9.36 -0.61
N GLN A 28 22.38 9.15 -1.07
CA GLN A 28 21.55 10.22 -1.62
C GLN A 28 21.11 11.23 -0.55
N PHE A 29 20.86 10.80 0.67
CA PHE A 29 20.53 11.66 1.79
C PHE A 29 21.70 12.59 2.13
N ASP A 30 22.91 12.04 2.19
CA ASP A 30 24.12 12.81 2.46
C ASP A 30 24.38 13.84 1.34
N ALA A 31 24.16 13.47 0.08
CA ALA A 31 24.23 14.39 -1.06
C ALA A 31 23.18 15.51 -0.95
N LEU A 32 21.92 15.19 -0.62
CA LEU A 32 20.85 16.18 -0.46
C LEU A 32 21.10 17.12 0.74
N LEU A 33 21.74 16.66 1.79
CA LEU A 33 22.13 17.52 2.92
C LEU A 33 23.15 18.57 2.52
N VAL A 34 24.06 18.24 1.57
CA VAL A 34 25.05 19.17 1.03
C VAL A 34 24.42 20.15 0.03
N GLU A 35 23.53 19.64 -0.83
CA GLU A 35 22.95 20.39 -1.94
C GLU A 35 21.82 21.34 -1.51
N GLN A 36 21.09 21.03 -0.45
CA GLN A 36 20.01 21.88 0.06
C GLN A 36 20.46 22.65 1.31
N PRO A 37 21.08 23.81 1.15
CA PRO A 37 21.31 24.69 2.29
C PRO A 37 19.94 25.12 2.85
N ARG A 38 19.79 24.96 4.13
CA ARG A 38 18.66 25.28 5.03
C ARG A 38 17.46 25.97 4.36
N PRO A 39 16.27 25.37 4.40
CA PRO A 39 15.10 25.89 3.73
C PRO A 39 14.83 27.35 4.12
N SER A 40 14.45 28.16 3.11
CA SER A 40 14.06 29.54 3.33
C SER A 40 12.98 29.63 4.42
N VAL A 41 13.25 30.46 5.40
CA VAL A 41 12.55 30.57 6.69
C VAL A 41 11.04 30.90 6.54
N GLY A 42 10.60 31.42 5.39
CA GLY A 42 9.28 32.04 5.24
C GLY A 42 8.07 31.09 5.36
N LYS A 43 8.04 29.96 4.65
CA LYS A 43 6.82 29.10 4.61
C LYS A 43 6.62 28.21 5.86
N ARG A 44 7.67 28.04 6.68
CA ARG A 44 7.61 27.20 7.90
C ARG A 44 7.45 28.01 9.20
N LEU A 45 7.46 29.33 9.10
CA LEU A 45 7.22 30.24 10.23
C LEU A 45 5.77 30.21 10.73
N ILE A 46 4.79 29.93 9.86
CA ILE A 46 3.37 30.01 10.22
C ILE A 46 2.98 29.07 11.38
N PRO A 47 3.25 27.74 11.35
CA PRO A 47 2.95 26.88 12.49
C PRO A 47 3.80 27.20 13.73
N LEU A 48 5.04 27.66 13.52
CA LEU A 48 5.93 28.06 14.60
C LEU A 48 5.44 29.31 15.30
N ILE A 49 4.96 30.31 14.56
CA ILE A 49 4.31 31.52 15.08
C ILE A 49 3.04 31.14 15.86
N GLY A 50 2.21 30.26 15.34
CA GLY A 50 1.00 29.79 16.02
C GLY A 50 1.30 29.13 17.37
N LEU A 51 2.33 28.29 17.43
CA LEU A 51 2.73 27.60 18.66
C LEU A 51 3.34 28.56 19.71
N VAL A 52 4.12 29.53 19.25
CA VAL A 52 4.67 30.58 20.12
C VAL A 52 3.56 31.50 20.64
N LEU A 53 2.60 31.92 19.81
CA LEU A 53 1.45 32.71 20.23
C LEU A 53 0.59 31.95 21.26
N LEU A 54 0.34 30.65 21.04
CA LEU A 54 -0.38 29.83 22.00
C LEU A 54 0.35 29.76 23.35
N ALA A 55 1.66 29.56 23.33
CA ALA A 55 2.48 29.53 24.54
C ALA A 55 2.45 30.87 25.29
N ILE A 56 2.46 32.01 24.56
CA ILE A 56 2.33 33.35 25.15
C ILE A 56 0.96 33.52 25.83
N VAL A 57 -0.12 33.09 25.15
CA VAL A 57 -1.49 33.17 25.71
C VAL A 57 -1.61 32.36 27.00
N ILE A 58 -1.14 31.10 26.98
CA ILE A 58 -1.14 30.21 28.15
C ILE A 58 -0.31 30.83 29.28
N GLY A 59 0.86 31.38 28.96
CA GLY A 59 1.73 32.03 29.93
C GLY A 59 1.11 33.30 30.56
N LEU A 60 0.41 34.10 29.78
CA LEU A 60 -0.32 35.29 30.29
C LEU A 60 -1.43 34.89 31.27
N ILE A 61 -2.15 33.79 30.97
CA ILE A 61 -3.18 33.26 31.88
C ILE A 61 -2.54 32.79 33.20
N LEU A 62 -1.41 32.09 33.13
CA LEU A 62 -0.68 31.64 34.33
C LEU A 62 -0.12 32.79 35.13
N VAL A 63 0.39 33.87 34.51
CA VAL A 63 0.85 35.09 35.19
C VAL A 63 -0.32 35.77 35.93
N ALA A 64 -1.48 35.84 35.30
CA ALA A 64 -2.67 36.41 35.92
C ALA A 64 -3.16 35.62 37.15
N MET A 65 -2.93 34.29 37.14
CA MET A 65 -3.36 33.40 38.24
C MET A 65 -2.37 33.31 39.41
N ILE A 66 -1.07 33.46 39.20
CA ILE A 66 -0.01 33.09 40.16
C ILE A 66 0.80 34.31 40.63
N GLY A 67 0.58 35.50 40.06
CA GLY A 67 1.30 36.71 40.45
C GLY A 67 2.76 36.75 39.95
N GLY A 68 3.66 37.46 40.66
CA GLY A 68 5.03 37.76 40.18
C GLY A 68 5.93 36.56 39.83
N LEU A 69 5.72 35.39 40.43
CA LEU A 69 6.41 34.14 40.05
C LEU A 69 5.99 33.66 38.65
N GLY A 70 4.83 34.10 38.15
CA GLY A 70 4.34 33.76 36.83
C GLY A 70 5.21 34.33 35.69
N LEU A 71 5.94 35.39 35.90
CA LEU A 71 6.77 36.04 34.87
C LEU A 71 8.00 35.19 34.51
N ILE A 72 8.64 34.56 35.49
CA ILE A 72 9.74 33.65 35.28
C ILE A 72 9.23 32.38 34.55
N GLY A 73 8.09 31.84 34.97
CA GLY A 73 7.43 30.74 34.33
C GLY A 73 7.08 31.00 32.85
N LEU A 74 6.61 32.22 32.55
CA LEU A 74 6.33 32.65 31.17
C LEU A 74 7.58 32.64 30.30
N VAL A 75 8.69 33.21 30.79
CA VAL A 75 9.96 33.23 30.03
C VAL A 75 10.45 31.79 29.74
N ILE A 76 10.42 30.93 30.74
CA ILE A 76 10.83 29.50 30.57
C ILE A 76 9.92 28.84 29.55
N LEU A 77 8.61 29.03 29.59
CA LEU A 77 7.64 28.43 28.68
C LEU A 77 7.86 28.91 27.24
N VAL A 78 8.12 30.19 27.03
CA VAL A 78 8.40 30.76 25.70
C VAL A 78 9.72 30.16 25.14
N VAL A 79 10.78 30.13 25.94
CA VAL A 79 12.07 29.57 25.53
C VAL A 79 11.93 28.07 25.17
N ALA A 80 11.25 27.29 26.02
CA ALA A 80 11.00 25.89 25.79
C ALA A 80 10.16 25.66 24.52
N SER A 81 9.15 26.51 24.27
CA SER A 81 8.31 26.43 23.06
C SER A 81 9.09 26.70 21.78
N VAL A 82 9.96 27.73 21.78
CA VAL A 82 10.85 28.04 20.66
C VAL A 82 11.82 26.90 20.40
N PHE A 83 12.40 26.32 21.45
CA PHE A 83 13.30 25.19 21.34
C PHE A 83 12.58 23.95 20.76
N LEU A 84 11.41 23.60 21.29
CA LEU A 84 10.59 22.48 20.82
C LEU A 84 10.16 22.67 19.36
N ALA A 85 9.72 23.87 19.00
CA ALA A 85 9.34 24.19 17.63
C ALA A 85 10.51 24.05 16.65
N ARG A 86 11.73 24.49 17.04
CA ARG A 86 12.94 24.27 16.24
C ARG A 86 13.29 22.79 16.10
N MET A 87 13.15 22.02 17.17
CA MET A 87 13.40 20.59 17.17
C MET A 87 12.42 19.85 16.24
N ILE A 88 11.12 20.18 16.34
CA ILE A 88 10.08 19.63 15.47
C ILE A 88 10.36 20.01 14.00
N ALA A 89 10.65 21.28 13.71
CA ALA A 89 10.94 21.73 12.35
C ALA A 89 12.18 21.01 11.76
N ARG A 90 13.22 20.82 12.57
CA ARG A 90 14.41 20.08 12.17
C ARG A 90 14.09 18.60 11.90
N TRP A 91 13.31 17.97 12.79
CA TRP A 91 12.88 16.59 12.62
C TRP A 91 12.05 16.38 11.32
N TRP A 92 11.09 17.28 11.06
CA TRP A 92 10.30 17.27 9.84
C TRP A 92 11.16 17.45 8.59
N HIS A 93 12.14 18.35 8.64
CA HIS A 93 13.07 18.57 7.53
C HIS A 93 13.90 17.31 7.25
N ILE A 94 14.51 16.72 8.27
CA ILE A 94 15.28 15.49 8.13
C ILE A 94 14.40 14.37 7.58
N ARG A 95 13.19 14.22 8.09
CA ARG A 95 12.22 13.22 7.61
C ARG A 95 11.87 13.43 6.13
N SER A 96 11.63 14.68 5.71
CA SER A 96 11.33 14.99 4.30
C SER A 96 12.50 14.70 3.37
N LEU A 97 13.73 15.02 3.77
CA LEU A 97 14.94 14.69 3.00
C LEU A 97 15.15 13.18 2.89
N ARG A 98 14.92 12.45 3.97
CA ARG A 98 15.04 10.99 3.98
C ARG A 98 14.02 10.34 3.04
N ASN A 99 12.78 10.82 3.03
CA ASN A 99 11.79 10.32 2.09
C ASN A 99 12.16 10.64 0.64
N ALA A 100 12.63 11.86 0.37
CA ALA A 100 13.08 12.26 -0.97
C ALA A 100 14.26 11.40 -1.45
N SER A 101 15.24 11.12 -0.58
CA SER A 101 16.38 10.27 -0.93
C SER A 101 15.94 8.84 -1.27
N ARG A 102 15.01 8.27 -0.49
CA ARG A 102 14.47 6.93 -0.74
C ARG A 102 13.72 6.86 -2.07
N LEU A 103 12.85 7.83 -2.35
CA LEU A 103 12.12 7.89 -3.62
C LEU A 103 13.08 8.01 -4.82
N LYS A 104 14.18 8.75 -4.68
CA LYS A 104 15.20 8.86 -5.73
C LYS A 104 15.90 7.52 -6.00
N VAL A 105 16.19 6.75 -4.95
CA VAL A 105 16.78 5.40 -5.12
C VAL A 105 15.78 4.42 -5.73
N ILE A 106 14.52 4.46 -5.26
CA ILE A 106 13.44 3.66 -5.86
C ILE A 106 13.28 4.03 -7.34
N GLY A 107 13.38 5.33 -7.67
CA GLY A 107 13.37 5.82 -9.05
C GLY A 107 14.47 5.20 -9.91
N GLY A 108 15.71 5.24 -9.44
CA GLY A 108 16.84 4.61 -10.15
C GLY A 108 16.68 3.10 -10.34
N TYR A 109 16.13 2.41 -9.33
CA TYR A 109 15.79 0.99 -9.44
C TYR A 109 14.69 0.74 -10.48
N ALA A 110 13.64 1.54 -10.47
CA ALA A 110 12.56 1.44 -11.44
C ALA A 110 13.06 1.72 -12.87
N GLU A 111 13.81 2.81 -13.06
CA GLU A 111 14.40 3.18 -14.35
C GLU A 111 15.31 2.09 -14.93
N SER A 112 16.11 1.42 -14.09
CA SER A 112 16.96 0.29 -14.52
C SER A 112 16.16 -0.88 -15.13
N ARG A 113 14.84 -0.91 -14.92
CA ARG A 113 13.89 -1.90 -15.45
C ARG A 113 12.96 -1.34 -16.51
N GLY A 114 13.16 -0.11 -16.93
CA GLY A 114 12.26 0.60 -17.85
C GLY A 114 10.92 0.97 -17.19
N TRP A 115 10.87 1.02 -15.86
CA TRP A 115 9.70 1.46 -15.09
C TRP A 115 9.85 2.92 -14.66
N GLN A 116 8.77 3.51 -14.20
CA GLN A 116 8.72 4.89 -13.74
C GLN A 116 8.16 4.97 -12.33
N THR A 117 8.74 5.84 -11.51
CA THR A 117 8.12 6.25 -10.25
C THR A 117 7.18 7.41 -10.52
N VAL A 118 6.04 7.41 -9.83
CA VAL A 118 5.04 8.47 -9.93
C VAL A 118 4.61 8.90 -8.53
N ASP A 119 4.30 10.18 -8.36
CA ASP A 119 3.80 10.71 -7.08
C ASP A 119 2.37 10.25 -6.79
N GLN A 120 1.61 9.98 -7.86
CA GLN A 120 0.26 9.43 -7.78
C GLN A 120 0.04 8.40 -8.89
N ILE A 121 -0.30 7.17 -8.50
CA ILE A 121 -0.67 6.13 -9.46
C ILE A 121 -2.07 6.40 -10.02
N ALA A 122 -2.24 6.15 -11.32
CA ALA A 122 -3.54 6.21 -11.97
C ALA A 122 -4.23 4.85 -11.86
N LEU A 123 -5.29 4.74 -11.07
CA LEU A 123 -6.05 3.51 -10.87
C LEU A 123 -7.40 3.56 -11.58
N PRO A 124 -7.75 2.54 -12.38
CA PRO A 124 -9.07 2.44 -12.95
C PRO A 124 -10.08 2.07 -11.87
N ALA A 125 -11.24 2.72 -11.83
CA ALA A 125 -12.32 2.37 -10.89
C ALA A 125 -13.10 1.14 -11.39
N THR A 126 -12.41 0.03 -11.64
CA THR A 126 -12.97 -1.18 -12.27
C THR A 126 -13.39 -2.23 -11.26
N THR A 127 -12.57 -2.48 -10.25
CA THR A 127 -12.86 -3.52 -9.27
C THR A 127 -13.56 -2.97 -8.03
N PRO A 128 -14.23 -3.81 -7.23
CA PRO A 128 -14.91 -3.39 -6.02
C PRO A 128 -14.04 -2.61 -5.05
N LEU A 129 -12.79 -3.05 -4.81
CA LEU A 129 -11.87 -2.32 -3.96
C LEU A 129 -11.60 -0.91 -4.49
N LEU A 130 -11.31 -0.80 -5.79
CA LEU A 130 -10.97 0.47 -6.43
C LEU A 130 -12.18 1.41 -6.59
N ARG A 131 -13.41 0.90 -6.42
CA ARG A 131 -14.66 1.68 -6.37
C ARG A 131 -15.08 2.03 -4.94
N SER A 132 -14.45 1.42 -3.93
CA SER A 132 -14.86 1.55 -2.53
C SER A 132 -14.65 2.93 -1.94
N GLY A 133 -15.46 3.23 -0.93
CA GLY A 133 -15.41 4.46 -0.15
C GLY A 133 -16.03 5.68 -0.80
N ASP A 134 -16.27 6.68 0.03
CA ASP A 134 -16.87 7.97 -0.37
C ASP A 134 -15.81 8.89 -1.01
N ARG A 135 -14.57 8.74 -0.59
CA ARG A 135 -13.40 9.46 -1.13
C ARG A 135 -12.28 8.48 -1.42
N ARG A 136 -11.53 8.76 -2.48
CA ARG A 136 -10.42 7.92 -2.94
C ARG A 136 -9.21 8.79 -3.21
N LYS A 137 -8.05 8.30 -2.76
CA LYS A 137 -6.76 8.96 -2.95
C LYS A 137 -5.75 7.91 -3.38
N THR A 138 -4.86 8.30 -4.26
CA THR A 138 -3.70 7.50 -4.62
C THR A 138 -2.44 8.24 -4.17
N GLY A 139 -1.45 7.51 -3.78
CA GLY A 139 -0.13 8.04 -3.43
C GLY A 139 0.93 7.55 -4.41
N TRP A 140 2.17 7.65 -3.96
CA TRP A 140 3.32 7.27 -4.74
C TRP A 140 3.31 5.80 -5.14
N GLY A 141 3.99 5.50 -6.24
CA GLY A 141 4.13 4.13 -6.70
C GLY A 141 5.06 4.02 -7.88
N VAL A 142 5.06 2.84 -8.47
CA VAL A 142 5.79 2.50 -9.69
C VAL A 142 4.81 2.04 -10.76
N GLN A 143 5.12 2.36 -12.00
CA GLN A 143 4.36 1.91 -13.15
C GLN A 143 5.29 1.55 -14.29
N GLY A 144 4.84 0.68 -15.16
CA GLY A 144 5.65 0.26 -16.31
C GLY A 144 5.01 -0.88 -17.08
N THR A 145 5.87 -1.58 -17.81
CA THR A 145 5.49 -2.75 -18.60
C THR A 145 6.32 -3.95 -18.17
N LEU A 146 5.69 -5.09 -18.01
CA LEU A 146 6.32 -6.37 -17.76
C LEU A 146 6.35 -7.17 -19.07
N GLY A 147 7.56 -7.58 -19.50
CA GLY A 147 7.74 -8.18 -20.82
C GLY A 147 7.31 -7.23 -21.94
N GLU A 148 6.78 -7.78 -23.03
CA GLU A 148 6.54 -6.98 -24.23
C GLU A 148 5.28 -6.10 -24.20
N GLN A 149 4.27 -6.40 -23.35
CA GLN A 149 2.97 -5.71 -23.44
C GLN A 149 2.13 -5.62 -22.18
N VAL A 150 2.61 -6.07 -21.02
CA VAL A 150 1.77 -6.13 -19.81
C VAL A 150 1.97 -4.89 -18.96
N HIS A 151 1.08 -3.92 -19.10
CA HIS A 151 1.09 -2.73 -18.26
C HIS A 151 0.71 -3.07 -16.82
N PHE A 152 1.42 -2.45 -15.88
CA PHE A 152 1.11 -2.51 -14.46
C PHE A 152 1.29 -1.15 -13.80
N CYS A 153 0.64 -0.98 -12.67
CA CYS A 153 0.97 0.03 -11.68
C CYS A 153 0.87 -0.57 -10.27
N ALA A 154 1.80 -0.19 -9.39
CA ALA A 154 1.80 -0.63 -8.00
C ALA A 154 2.13 0.54 -7.09
N GLY A 155 1.39 0.70 -5.99
CA GLY A 155 1.60 1.84 -5.10
C GLY A 155 0.54 1.95 -4.02
N GLU A 156 0.39 3.16 -3.50
CA GLU A 156 -0.54 3.47 -2.42
C GLU A 156 -1.94 3.78 -2.95
N TYR A 157 -2.92 3.17 -2.29
CA TYR A 157 -4.33 3.46 -2.46
C TYR A 157 -5.00 3.64 -1.11
N ILE A 158 -5.75 4.72 -0.94
CA ILE A 158 -6.49 5.01 0.28
C ILE A 158 -7.93 5.32 -0.11
N PHE A 159 -8.87 4.60 0.46
CA PHE A 159 -10.25 5.06 0.44
C PHE A 159 -10.70 5.49 1.84
N GLU A 160 -11.66 6.40 1.88
CA GLU A 160 -12.21 6.95 3.12
C GLU A 160 -13.71 6.64 3.17
N THR A 161 -14.17 6.19 4.32
CA THR A 161 -15.60 6.02 4.61
C THR A 161 -16.05 7.06 5.62
N ARG A 162 -17.25 7.60 5.42
CA ARG A 162 -17.85 8.52 6.35
C ARG A 162 -18.55 7.76 7.46
N GLU A 163 -18.21 8.04 8.68
CA GLU A 163 -18.91 7.56 9.87
C GLU A 163 -19.67 8.72 10.51
N THR A 164 -20.95 8.52 10.76
CA THR A 164 -21.82 9.49 11.42
C THR A 164 -22.20 8.93 12.79
N SER A 165 -21.84 9.63 13.85
CA SER A 165 -22.29 9.32 15.21
C SER A 165 -23.20 10.40 15.73
N SER A 166 -24.29 10.02 16.41
CA SER A 166 -25.20 10.96 17.10
C SER A 166 -25.02 10.82 18.60
N ASP A 167 -24.88 11.95 19.26
CA ASP A 167 -24.87 12.01 20.71
C ASP A 167 -26.27 11.96 21.26
N GLY A 168 -26.91 11.32 21.92
CA GLY A 168 -28.32 11.28 22.41
C GLY A 168 -29.05 12.64 22.48
N ASN A 169 -28.38 13.76 22.26
CA ASN A 169 -28.93 15.12 22.27
C ASN A 169 -29.25 15.66 20.86
N GLY A 170 -29.11 14.81 19.82
CA GLY A 170 -29.41 15.16 18.44
C GLY A 170 -28.25 15.84 17.68
N ASN A 171 -27.09 16.03 18.32
CA ASN A 171 -25.92 16.52 17.60
C ASN A 171 -25.29 15.38 16.82
N THR A 172 -25.00 15.62 15.56
CA THR A 172 -24.38 14.65 14.66
C THR A 172 -22.94 15.05 14.41
N THR A 173 -22.02 14.15 14.71
CA THR A 173 -20.58 14.29 14.42
C THR A 173 -20.22 13.42 13.25
N GLU A 174 -19.60 14.00 12.22
CA GLU A 174 -19.06 13.28 11.07
C GLU A 174 -17.55 13.05 11.26
N SER A 175 -17.12 11.82 11.05
CA SER A 175 -15.70 11.45 11.03
C SER A 175 -15.37 10.68 9.75
N TRP A 176 -14.12 10.74 9.32
CA TRP A 176 -13.64 10.05 8.14
C TRP A 176 -12.66 8.95 8.55
N GLN A 177 -13.02 7.71 8.28
CA GLN A 177 -12.15 6.58 8.52
C GLN A 177 -11.33 6.27 7.27
N GLN A 178 -9.99 6.31 7.37
CA GLN A 178 -9.08 6.00 6.28
C GLN A 178 -8.75 4.50 6.26
N HIS A 179 -8.78 3.93 5.06
CA HIS A 179 -8.42 2.54 4.78
C HIS A 179 -7.27 2.51 3.79
N PRO A 180 -6.01 2.49 4.27
CA PRO A 180 -4.84 2.43 3.40
C PRO A 180 -4.58 1.01 2.90
N PHE A 181 -4.16 0.93 1.64
CA PHE A 181 -3.74 -0.30 0.95
C PHE A 181 -2.48 -0.07 0.13
N THR A 182 -1.67 -1.11 0.06
CA THR A 182 -0.68 -1.29 -1.00
C THR A 182 -1.36 -2.12 -2.08
N VAL A 183 -1.41 -1.60 -3.31
CA VAL A 183 -2.07 -2.26 -4.43
C VAL A 183 -1.11 -2.46 -5.59
N ALA A 184 -1.29 -3.55 -6.33
CA ALA A 184 -0.70 -3.74 -7.65
C ALA A 184 -1.83 -4.09 -8.62
N VAL A 185 -1.88 -3.35 -9.73
CA VAL A 185 -2.90 -3.44 -10.76
C VAL A 185 -2.22 -3.83 -12.06
N ILE A 186 -2.72 -4.88 -12.70
CA ILE A 186 -2.15 -5.45 -13.92
C ILE A 186 -3.26 -5.87 -14.88
N GLY A 187 -3.04 -5.70 -16.18
CA GLY A 187 -3.98 -6.19 -17.19
C GLY A 187 -4.06 -7.72 -17.19
N ALA A 188 -5.26 -8.27 -17.12
CA ALA A 188 -5.50 -9.72 -17.18
C ALA A 188 -6.88 -10.01 -17.75
N THR A 189 -6.94 -10.80 -18.81
CA THR A 189 -8.20 -11.28 -19.38
C THR A 189 -8.61 -12.58 -18.68
N LEU A 190 -9.80 -12.58 -18.09
CA LEU A 190 -10.38 -13.73 -17.39
C LEU A 190 -11.45 -14.38 -18.28
N GLU A 191 -11.02 -15.17 -19.26
CA GLU A 191 -11.95 -15.88 -20.14
C GLU A 191 -12.86 -16.82 -19.32
N GLY A 192 -14.17 -16.63 -19.40
CA GLY A 192 -15.19 -17.46 -18.77
C GLY A 192 -15.39 -17.26 -17.26
N ILE A 193 -14.58 -16.41 -16.59
CA ILE A 193 -14.73 -16.21 -15.14
C ILE A 193 -15.54 -14.95 -14.81
N GLY A 194 -15.56 -13.96 -15.70
CA GLY A 194 -16.23 -12.69 -15.43
C GLY A 194 -15.52 -11.90 -14.33
N SER A 195 -16.26 -11.56 -13.27
CA SER A 195 -15.70 -10.90 -12.10
C SER A 195 -15.39 -11.92 -11.01
N MET A 196 -14.26 -11.74 -10.32
CA MET A 196 -13.90 -12.60 -9.19
C MET A 196 -13.22 -11.84 -8.05
N ARG A 197 -13.28 -12.46 -6.87
CA ARG A 197 -12.54 -12.03 -5.69
C ARG A 197 -12.02 -13.25 -4.92
N ILE A 198 -10.80 -13.16 -4.46
CA ILE A 198 -10.23 -14.10 -3.48
C ILE A 198 -9.88 -13.29 -2.24
N GLN A 199 -10.41 -13.70 -1.10
CA GLN A 199 -10.18 -13.05 0.17
C GLN A 199 -9.81 -14.06 1.26
N LYS A 200 -9.05 -13.62 2.26
CA LYS A 200 -8.71 -14.44 3.42
C LYS A 200 -9.92 -14.56 4.35
N GLY A 201 -10.35 -15.79 4.61
CA GLY A 201 -11.31 -16.14 5.65
C GLY A 201 -12.63 -15.36 5.65
N LYS A 202 -13.51 -15.73 6.61
CA LYS A 202 -14.83 -15.09 6.78
C LYS A 202 -14.80 -13.76 7.57
N THR A 203 -13.63 -13.26 8.00
CA THR A 203 -13.56 -12.46 9.24
C THR A 203 -13.01 -11.05 9.15
N ASP A 204 -12.49 -10.58 8.04
CA ASP A 204 -12.04 -9.19 8.02
C ASP A 204 -13.22 -8.23 7.79
N GLY A 205 -13.69 -7.61 8.87
CA GLY A 205 -14.89 -6.76 8.91
C GLY A 205 -14.96 -5.61 7.89
N ILE A 206 -13.81 -5.16 7.35
CA ILE A 206 -13.77 -4.19 6.24
C ILE A 206 -14.25 -4.85 4.94
N TRP A 207 -13.78 -6.08 4.68
CA TRP A 207 -14.12 -6.82 3.46
C TRP A 207 -15.55 -7.33 3.47
N SER A 208 -16.10 -7.68 4.64
CA SER A 208 -17.52 -8.02 4.77
C SER A 208 -18.42 -6.82 4.51
N LYS A 209 -18.01 -5.61 4.92
CA LYS A 209 -18.70 -4.36 4.60
C LYS A 209 -18.62 -4.03 3.10
N LEU A 210 -17.46 -4.28 2.48
CA LEU A 210 -17.27 -4.10 1.04
C LEU A 210 -18.04 -5.16 0.22
N THR A 211 -18.15 -6.39 0.70
CA THR A 211 -18.97 -7.44 0.04
C THR A 211 -20.47 -7.10 0.05
N GLY A 212 -20.96 -6.40 1.07
CA GLY A 212 -22.33 -5.90 1.10
C GLY A 212 -22.64 -4.79 0.08
N MET A 213 -21.60 -4.12 -0.44
CA MET A 213 -21.76 -3.07 -1.47
C MET A 213 -21.65 -3.58 -2.91
N VAL A 214 -21.14 -4.80 -3.12
CA VAL A 214 -20.89 -5.36 -4.46
C VAL A 214 -21.52 -6.74 -4.59
N THR A 215 -22.54 -6.81 -5.18
CA THR A 215 -23.82 -7.46 -5.07
C THR A 215 -24.02 -8.75 -5.84
N SER A 216 -23.13 -9.21 -6.70
CA SER A 216 -23.40 -10.39 -7.55
C SER A 216 -22.31 -11.45 -7.53
N LEU A 217 -21.43 -11.43 -6.51
CA LEU A 217 -20.41 -12.47 -6.39
C LEU A 217 -20.91 -13.58 -5.47
N GLN A 218 -20.88 -14.81 -5.97
CA GLN A 218 -21.28 -16.02 -5.23
C GLN A 218 -20.06 -16.80 -4.75
N PRO A 219 -20.08 -17.38 -3.56
CA PRO A 219 -18.99 -18.20 -3.07
C PRO A 219 -18.93 -19.53 -3.84
N VAL A 220 -17.75 -19.87 -4.33
CA VAL A 220 -17.48 -21.14 -4.98
C VAL A 220 -16.55 -21.98 -4.11
N PRO A 221 -17.07 -23.04 -3.48
CA PRO A 221 -16.20 -23.98 -2.75
C PRO A 221 -15.38 -24.79 -3.75
N LEU A 222 -14.09 -24.88 -3.46
CA LEU A 222 -13.15 -25.69 -4.22
C LEU A 222 -12.89 -27.04 -3.52
N GLU A 223 -12.10 -27.92 -4.15
CA GLU A 223 -11.88 -29.28 -3.65
C GLU A 223 -11.02 -29.31 -2.37
N SER A 224 -10.07 -28.38 -2.22
CA SER A 224 -9.18 -28.33 -1.07
C SER A 224 -9.87 -27.73 0.16
N GLN A 225 -9.99 -28.55 1.21
CA GLN A 225 -10.46 -28.11 2.52
C GLN A 225 -9.55 -27.04 3.13
N GLU A 226 -8.23 -27.18 2.94
CA GLU A 226 -7.23 -26.26 3.44
C GLU A 226 -7.36 -24.89 2.77
N PHE A 227 -7.55 -24.86 1.45
CA PHE A 227 -7.85 -23.62 0.73
C PHE A 227 -9.14 -22.99 1.25
N ASN A 228 -10.25 -23.74 1.31
CA ASN A 228 -11.55 -23.21 1.74
C ASN A 228 -11.58 -22.75 3.19
N SER A 229 -10.70 -23.27 4.05
CA SER A 229 -10.55 -22.80 5.44
C SER A 229 -9.78 -21.48 5.52
N SER A 230 -8.84 -21.25 4.62
CA SER A 230 -7.94 -20.11 4.59
C SER A 230 -8.45 -18.97 3.71
N PHE A 231 -9.14 -19.31 2.62
CA PHE A 231 -9.59 -18.39 1.57
C PHE A 231 -11.06 -18.60 1.22
N GLN A 232 -11.68 -17.56 0.70
CA GLN A 232 -12.98 -17.62 0.05
C GLN A 232 -12.83 -17.13 -1.39
N LEU A 233 -13.19 -17.97 -2.34
CA LEU A 233 -13.33 -17.59 -3.75
C LEU A 233 -14.77 -17.15 -4.00
N LEU A 234 -14.94 -15.96 -4.52
CA LEU A 234 -16.20 -15.39 -4.94
C LEU A 234 -16.12 -15.10 -6.44
N VAL A 235 -17.13 -15.49 -7.19
CA VAL A 235 -17.21 -15.24 -8.64
C VAL A 235 -18.58 -14.67 -9.01
N SER A 236 -18.69 -14.02 -10.17
CA SER A 236 -19.96 -13.50 -10.68
C SER A 236 -20.93 -14.65 -11.02
N ASP A 237 -22.23 -14.37 -10.96
CA ASP A 237 -23.31 -15.34 -11.22
C ASP A 237 -23.26 -15.92 -12.64
N ASP A 238 -22.71 -15.15 -13.59
CA ASP A 238 -22.53 -15.53 -14.99
C ASP A 238 -21.20 -16.28 -15.26
N ALA A 239 -20.40 -16.56 -14.23
CA ALA A 239 -19.13 -17.26 -14.38
C ALA A 239 -19.36 -18.72 -14.79
N ASP A 240 -18.58 -19.18 -15.77
CA ASP A 240 -18.52 -20.60 -16.11
C ASP A 240 -17.79 -21.38 -15.00
N GLN A 241 -18.56 -22.21 -14.30
CA GLN A 241 -18.06 -23.04 -13.19
C GLN A 241 -16.97 -24.02 -13.63
N ILE A 242 -16.99 -24.46 -14.89
CA ILE A 242 -15.97 -25.33 -15.46
C ILE A 242 -14.67 -24.53 -15.62
N ALA A 243 -14.76 -23.35 -16.24
CA ALA A 243 -13.61 -22.45 -16.40
C ALA A 243 -12.98 -22.06 -15.06
N VAL A 244 -13.78 -21.84 -14.02
CA VAL A 244 -13.30 -21.57 -12.66
C VAL A 244 -12.48 -22.76 -12.12
N ARG A 245 -13.03 -23.98 -12.20
CA ARG A 245 -12.36 -25.18 -11.68
C ARG A 245 -11.10 -25.53 -12.47
N GLU A 246 -11.10 -25.33 -13.78
CA GLU A 246 -9.93 -25.51 -14.63
C GLU A 246 -8.76 -24.58 -14.26
N ARG A 247 -9.06 -23.38 -13.77
CA ARG A 247 -8.04 -22.41 -13.29
C ARG A 247 -7.58 -22.71 -11.87
N PHE A 248 -8.51 -23.10 -11.00
CA PHE A 248 -8.25 -23.41 -9.59
C PHE A 248 -8.08 -24.90 -9.34
N THR A 249 -7.21 -25.55 -10.12
CA THR A 249 -6.86 -26.95 -9.88
C THR A 249 -6.33 -27.18 -8.47
N PRO A 250 -6.38 -28.40 -7.92
CA PRO A 250 -5.82 -28.72 -6.61
C PRO A 250 -4.38 -28.26 -6.43
N VAL A 251 -3.57 -28.31 -7.50
CA VAL A 251 -2.16 -27.85 -7.48
C VAL A 251 -2.09 -26.34 -7.26
N ILE A 252 -2.96 -25.56 -7.91
CA ILE A 252 -3.03 -24.11 -7.71
C ILE A 252 -3.54 -23.78 -6.31
N GLN A 253 -4.53 -24.52 -5.79
CA GLN A 253 -5.06 -24.35 -4.44
C GLN A 253 -3.98 -24.56 -3.37
N VAL A 254 -3.19 -25.62 -3.49
CA VAL A 254 -2.05 -25.89 -2.60
C VAL A 254 -1.02 -24.76 -2.72
N ALA A 255 -0.67 -24.34 -3.93
CA ALA A 255 0.28 -23.27 -4.13
C ALA A 255 -0.18 -21.93 -3.50
N PHE A 256 -1.47 -21.64 -3.47
CA PHE A 256 -2.03 -20.48 -2.74
C PHE A 256 -1.77 -20.56 -1.25
N VAL A 257 -1.99 -21.73 -0.65
CA VAL A 257 -1.81 -21.97 0.78
C VAL A 257 -0.33 -21.89 1.16
N ASP A 258 0.49 -22.67 0.44
CA ASP A 258 1.93 -22.80 0.71
C ASP A 258 2.69 -21.48 0.50
N ARG A 259 2.29 -20.70 -0.50
CA ARG A 259 2.90 -19.40 -0.79
C ARG A 259 2.59 -18.34 0.26
N GLY A 260 1.63 -18.58 1.14
CA GLY A 260 1.25 -17.60 2.15
C GLY A 260 0.59 -16.35 1.57
N LEU A 261 -0.05 -16.45 0.38
CA LEU A 261 -0.80 -15.37 -0.27
C LEU A 261 -1.93 -14.80 0.60
N GLY A 262 -2.12 -15.34 1.79
CA GLY A 262 -3.07 -14.86 2.78
C GLY A 262 -2.86 -13.43 3.27
N THR A 263 -1.77 -12.78 2.89
CA THR A 263 -1.55 -11.35 3.16
C THR A 263 -2.08 -10.46 2.04
N SER A 264 -2.26 -11.01 0.83
CA SER A 264 -2.81 -10.30 -0.32
C SER A 264 -4.22 -10.77 -0.60
N GLN A 265 -5.04 -9.86 -1.07
CA GLN A 265 -6.37 -10.14 -1.61
C GLN A 265 -6.34 -9.86 -3.10
N PHE A 266 -7.18 -10.57 -3.85
CA PHE A 266 -7.22 -10.46 -5.28
C PHE A 266 -8.62 -10.13 -5.74
N GLU A 267 -8.72 -9.20 -6.66
CA GLU A 267 -9.95 -8.91 -7.39
C GLU A 267 -9.63 -8.86 -8.87
N ALA A 268 -10.55 -9.37 -9.67
CA ALA A 268 -10.43 -9.20 -11.12
C ALA A 268 -11.79 -8.90 -11.72
N GLU A 269 -11.82 -7.90 -12.58
CA GLU A 269 -13.03 -7.44 -13.26
C GLU A 269 -12.63 -6.61 -14.48
N ASN A 270 -13.36 -6.74 -15.59
CA ASN A 270 -13.19 -5.92 -16.79
C ASN A 270 -11.75 -5.87 -17.33
N GLY A 271 -11.06 -7.02 -17.36
CA GLY A 271 -9.70 -7.11 -17.89
C GLY A 271 -8.60 -6.56 -16.96
N VAL A 272 -8.94 -6.30 -15.71
CA VAL A 272 -8.01 -5.79 -14.70
C VAL A 272 -7.95 -6.76 -13.52
N LEU A 273 -6.73 -7.11 -13.11
CA LEU A 273 -6.45 -7.85 -11.89
C LEU A 273 -5.80 -6.91 -10.87
N VAL A 274 -6.28 -6.95 -9.66
CA VAL A 274 -5.76 -6.19 -8.51
C VAL A 274 -5.30 -7.18 -7.44
N ALA A 275 -4.05 -7.06 -7.01
CA ALA A 275 -3.59 -7.62 -5.74
C ALA A 275 -3.53 -6.48 -4.73
N ALA A 276 -4.03 -6.71 -3.52
CA ALA A 276 -4.10 -5.68 -2.49
C ALA A 276 -3.70 -6.23 -1.12
N ARG A 277 -2.91 -5.45 -0.40
CA ARG A 277 -2.50 -5.71 0.99
C ARG A 277 -2.88 -4.51 1.84
N LYS A 278 -3.44 -4.74 3.02
CA LYS A 278 -3.79 -3.68 3.97
C LYS A 278 -2.54 -2.95 4.45
N GLY A 279 -2.60 -1.63 4.49
CA GLY A 279 -1.51 -0.73 4.87
C GLY A 279 -0.87 -0.01 3.69
N SER A 280 -0.37 1.20 3.95
CA SER A 280 0.36 1.98 2.95
C SER A 280 1.74 1.38 2.67
N PRO A 281 2.23 1.42 1.42
CA PRO A 281 3.59 1.05 1.12
C PRO A 281 4.54 2.06 1.77
N GLN A 282 5.53 1.53 2.48
CA GLN A 282 6.54 2.37 3.13
C GLN A 282 7.77 2.46 2.24
N THR A 283 8.34 3.66 2.09
CA THR A 283 9.53 3.87 1.28
C THR A 283 10.78 3.18 1.85
N ASP A 284 10.77 2.80 3.12
CA ASP A 284 11.82 1.99 3.76
C ASP A 284 11.59 0.48 3.66
N ASN A 285 10.45 0.08 3.14
CA ASN A 285 10.13 -1.32 2.85
C ASN A 285 9.59 -1.46 1.43
N PHE A 286 10.42 -1.08 0.45
CA PHE A 286 10.07 -1.21 -0.97
C PHE A 286 9.85 -2.68 -1.36
N GLY A 287 10.52 -3.63 -0.70
CA GLY A 287 10.29 -5.05 -0.88
C GLY A 287 8.85 -5.46 -0.67
N ALA A 288 8.12 -4.84 0.28
CA ALA A 288 6.71 -5.14 0.50
C ALA A 288 5.81 -4.71 -0.67
N LEU A 289 6.15 -3.62 -1.37
CA LEU A 289 5.47 -3.23 -2.61
C LEU A 289 5.74 -4.24 -3.73
N MET A 290 7.00 -4.67 -3.85
CA MET A 290 7.42 -5.68 -4.82
C MET A 290 6.75 -7.03 -4.59
N ASP A 291 6.50 -7.42 -3.32
CA ASP A 291 5.74 -8.63 -2.99
C ASP A 291 4.31 -8.57 -3.56
N VAL A 292 3.62 -7.44 -3.38
CA VAL A 292 2.25 -7.29 -3.88
C VAL A 292 2.23 -7.29 -5.42
N LEU A 293 3.23 -6.69 -6.06
CA LEU A 293 3.39 -6.77 -7.51
C LEU A 293 3.67 -8.20 -7.96
N ALA A 294 4.54 -8.94 -7.25
CA ALA A 294 4.84 -10.33 -7.55
C ALA A 294 3.60 -11.23 -7.41
N ASP A 295 2.78 -10.97 -6.38
CA ASP A 295 1.52 -11.68 -6.19
C ASP A 295 0.55 -11.41 -7.35
N ALA A 296 0.45 -10.16 -7.83
CA ALA A 296 -0.37 -9.81 -8.98
C ALA A 296 0.11 -10.50 -10.27
N VAL A 297 1.42 -10.51 -10.51
CA VAL A 297 2.04 -11.15 -11.68
C VAL A 297 1.82 -12.66 -11.65
N TRP A 298 2.03 -13.28 -10.49
CA TRP A 298 1.79 -14.72 -10.31
C TRP A 298 0.33 -15.07 -10.61
N MET A 299 -0.59 -14.33 -10.03
CA MET A 299 -2.02 -14.55 -10.20
C MET A 299 -2.45 -14.38 -11.66
N ARG A 300 -1.98 -13.29 -12.30
CA ARG A 300 -2.21 -13.09 -13.73
C ARG A 300 -1.76 -14.30 -14.54
N THR A 301 -0.56 -14.80 -14.25
CA THR A 301 0.00 -15.94 -15.00
C THR A 301 -0.82 -17.22 -14.80
N VAL A 302 -1.32 -17.48 -13.58
CA VAL A 302 -2.26 -18.59 -13.31
C VAL A 302 -3.49 -18.51 -14.23
N PHE A 303 -4.02 -17.29 -14.44
CA PHE A 303 -5.22 -17.13 -15.26
C PHE A 303 -4.96 -17.12 -16.76
N THR A 304 -3.79 -16.67 -17.20
CA THR A 304 -3.49 -16.51 -18.63
C THR A 304 -2.71 -17.69 -19.23
N ASN A 305 -2.13 -18.57 -18.39
CA ASN A 305 -1.41 -19.74 -18.87
C ASN A 305 -2.31 -20.70 -19.65
N LYS A 306 -1.76 -21.26 -20.72
CA LYS A 306 -2.38 -22.35 -21.49
C LYS A 306 -1.41 -23.57 -21.49
N PRO A 307 -1.82 -24.76 -21.06
CA PRO A 307 -3.14 -25.09 -20.54
C PRO A 307 -3.43 -24.45 -19.17
N ALA A 308 -4.72 -24.22 -18.90
CA ALA A 308 -5.21 -23.67 -17.65
C ALA A 308 -4.79 -24.54 -16.44
N GLY A 309 -4.67 -23.90 -15.26
CA GLY A 309 -4.37 -24.58 -13.99
C GLY A 309 -2.95 -25.11 -13.85
N ARG A 310 -2.04 -24.72 -14.73
CA ARG A 310 -0.62 -25.03 -14.62
C ARG A 310 0.09 -23.98 -13.74
N LEU A 311 0.98 -24.47 -12.87
CA LEU A 311 1.83 -23.55 -12.08
C LEU A 311 2.70 -22.69 -13.00
N PRO A 312 2.81 -21.39 -12.68
CA PRO A 312 3.76 -20.53 -13.35
C PRO A 312 5.21 -21.01 -13.20
N ASP A 313 6.02 -20.76 -14.22
CA ASP A 313 7.47 -20.90 -14.10
C ASP A 313 8.02 -19.79 -13.20
N ILE A 314 8.42 -20.16 -12.01
CA ILE A 314 8.92 -19.23 -10.99
C ILE A 314 10.21 -18.56 -11.44
N ALA A 315 11.10 -19.28 -12.14
CA ALA A 315 12.35 -18.70 -12.63
C ALA A 315 12.08 -17.62 -13.68
N ALA A 316 11.15 -17.89 -14.61
CA ALA A 316 10.73 -16.91 -15.61
C ALA A 316 10.08 -15.67 -14.96
N LEU A 317 9.23 -15.86 -13.94
CA LEU A 317 8.62 -14.74 -13.21
C LEU A 317 9.64 -13.93 -12.39
N ARG A 318 10.63 -14.59 -11.79
CA ARG A 318 11.75 -13.90 -11.09
C ARG A 318 12.57 -13.07 -12.08
N ALA A 319 12.94 -13.63 -13.21
CA ALA A 319 13.66 -12.90 -14.25
C ALA A 319 12.88 -11.68 -14.76
N LEU A 320 11.57 -11.78 -14.85
CA LEU A 320 10.68 -10.69 -15.24
C LEU A 320 10.66 -9.53 -14.21
N LEU A 321 10.68 -9.86 -12.92
CA LEU A 321 10.56 -8.91 -11.82
C LEU A 321 11.91 -8.36 -11.35
N LEU A 322 12.92 -9.24 -11.26
CA LEU A 322 14.24 -8.90 -10.71
C LEU A 322 15.30 -8.64 -11.78
N GLY A 323 15.02 -9.00 -13.03
CA GLY A 323 15.95 -8.95 -14.15
C GLY A 323 16.68 -10.28 -14.39
N PRO A 324 17.35 -10.42 -15.55
CA PRO A 324 17.90 -11.70 -16.01
C PRO A 324 19.07 -12.24 -15.17
N ASN A 325 19.63 -11.45 -14.27
CA ASN A 325 20.78 -11.83 -13.43
C ASN A 325 20.38 -12.09 -11.96
N ALA A 326 19.09 -12.27 -11.66
CA ALA A 326 18.59 -12.49 -10.31
C ALA A 326 18.45 -13.98 -9.93
#